data_e660273e75e5927833e306df448fe01f
#
_entry.id   e660273e75e5927833e306df448fe01f
#
_cell.length_a   1.000
_cell.length_b   1.000
_cell.length_c   1.000
_cell.angle_alpha   90.00
_cell.angle_beta   90.00
_cell.angle_gamma   90.00
#
_symmetry.space_group_name_H-M   'P 1'
#
loop_
_entity.id
_entity.type
_entity.pdbx_description
1 polymer ?
#
loop_
_entity_poly.entity_id
_entity_poly.type
_entity_poly.pdbx_seq_one_letter_code
_entity_poly.pdbx_strand_id
1 'polypeptide(L)'
;MAGTRGMIALAALAVLAPVAAAGADEPQPAQEQEQAEPLQVTVVLAHPDDELFMAPALAALARQGARVQIAYATQGDVGPGVSGLAPGKALGEVRLKEAFCAAEALGAASVASLNRGDGTLGVNAHHEGSSARKLLADLGLWLAETDMILTWGPDGGYGHADHRMVSAIVTQIAEARPAAERPKLLYVGIPAGSLPPVQEMADWAVTDPALLTENIAYTPADLEAAKAAAMCHVTQFDEASRKGMMGLFDATMWRGKVHFRPAF
;
A
#
# COMPACT_ATOMS: atom_id res chain seq x y z
N MET A 1 -91.86 -51.04 -7.25
CA MET A 1 -91.90 -52.52 -7.21
C MET A 1 -90.52 -53.02 -7.03
N ALA A 2 -90.31 -53.83 -5.98
CA ALA A 2 -89.27 -54.84 -5.75
C ALA A 2 -87.87 -54.55 -6.29
N GLY A 3 -86.87 -54.47 -5.52
CA GLY A 3 -86.45 -55.34 -4.42
C GLY A 3 -85.20 -56.08 -4.87
N THR A 4 -84.11 -55.99 -4.26
CA THR A 4 -83.35 -57.13 -3.73
C THR A 4 -81.99 -56.68 -3.13
N ARG A 5 -81.80 -57.17 -1.92
CA ARG A 5 -80.57 -56.99 -1.13
C ARG A 5 -79.44 -57.91 -1.64
N GLY A 6 -78.27 -57.40 -1.76
CA GLY A 6 -77.05 -58.16 -1.96
C GLY A 6 -76.02 -57.80 -0.88
N MET A 7 -75.64 -58.76 -0.05
CA MET A 7 -74.61 -58.72 0.97
C MET A 7 -73.23 -58.64 0.28
N ILE A 8 -72.37 -57.72 0.75
CA ILE A 8 -70.97 -57.64 0.31
C ILE A 8 -70.10 -57.95 1.50
N ALA A 9 -69.27 -58.95 1.33
CA ALA A 9 -68.26 -59.37 2.31
C ALA A 9 -67.10 -58.36 2.37
N LEU A 10 -66.69 -58.01 3.59
CA LEU A 10 -65.48 -57.21 3.83
C LEU A 10 -64.23 -58.08 3.68
N ALA A 11 -63.43 -57.78 2.67
CA ALA A 11 -62.01 -58.27 2.60
C ALA A 11 -61.09 -57.20 3.15
N ALA A 12 -60.40 -57.52 4.24
CA ALA A 12 -59.34 -56.64 4.82
C ALA A 12 -58.07 -56.77 3.99
N LEU A 13 -57.63 -55.70 3.36
CA LEU A 13 -56.34 -55.59 2.67
C LEU A 13 -55.36 -55.03 3.63
N ALA A 14 -54.37 -55.83 4.05
CA ALA A 14 -53.20 -55.35 4.83
C ALA A 14 -52.24 -54.61 3.89
N VAL A 15 -52.11 -53.31 4.10
CA VAL A 15 -51.10 -52.48 3.41
C VAL A 15 -49.75 -52.59 4.20
N LEU A 16 -48.78 -53.26 3.63
CA LEU A 16 -47.42 -53.22 4.06
C LEU A 16 -46.80 -51.90 3.61
N ALA A 17 -46.49 -51.01 4.52
CA ALA A 17 -45.70 -49.81 4.26
C ALA A 17 -44.22 -50.18 4.04
N PRO A 18 -43.52 -49.64 3.03
CA PRO A 18 -42.09 -49.84 2.89
C PRO A 18 -41.37 -49.03 3.96
N VAL A 19 -40.48 -49.69 4.69
CA VAL A 19 -39.49 -49.04 5.56
C VAL A 19 -38.50 -48.31 4.65
N ALA A 20 -38.52 -46.98 4.68
CA ALA A 20 -37.48 -46.15 4.05
C ALA A 20 -36.16 -46.37 4.80
N ALA A 21 -35.18 -46.94 4.11
CA ALA A 21 -33.81 -46.99 4.59
C ALA A 21 -33.28 -45.52 4.69
N ALA A 22 -32.89 -45.13 5.90
CA ALA A 22 -32.18 -43.91 6.12
C ALA A 22 -30.84 -43.98 5.35
N GLY A 23 -30.76 -43.26 4.24
CA GLY A 23 -29.51 -43.04 3.52
C GLY A 23 -28.56 -42.33 4.48
N ALA A 24 -27.38 -42.92 4.72
CA ALA A 24 -26.29 -42.23 5.37
C ALA A 24 -25.91 -41.02 4.50
N ASP A 25 -26.03 -39.83 5.05
CA ASP A 25 -25.52 -38.62 4.45
C ASP A 25 -24.00 -38.80 4.28
N GLU A 26 -23.54 -38.99 3.04
CA GLU A 26 -22.13 -38.91 2.72
C GLU A 26 -21.69 -37.47 3.03
N PRO A 27 -20.57 -37.26 3.78
CA PRO A 27 -20.07 -35.93 4.02
C PRO A 27 -19.70 -35.30 2.67
N GLN A 28 -20.39 -34.23 2.29
CA GLN A 28 -20.01 -33.42 1.14
C GLN A 28 -18.56 -32.95 1.36
N PRO A 29 -17.68 -33.07 0.34
CA PRO A 29 -16.34 -32.53 0.45
C PRO A 29 -16.44 -31.03 0.76
N ALA A 30 -15.75 -30.59 1.81
CA ALA A 30 -15.64 -29.18 2.14
C ALA A 30 -15.20 -28.46 0.85
N GLN A 31 -16.02 -27.53 0.38
CA GLN A 31 -15.60 -26.63 -0.68
C GLN A 31 -14.39 -25.86 -0.15
N GLU A 32 -13.22 -26.13 -0.69
CA GLU A 32 -12.06 -25.26 -0.52
C GLU A 32 -12.52 -23.89 -0.99
N GLN A 33 -12.70 -22.97 -0.05
CA GLN A 33 -12.92 -21.57 -0.36
C GLN A 33 -11.65 -21.12 -1.07
N GLU A 34 -11.73 -20.90 -2.37
CA GLU A 34 -10.70 -20.25 -3.16
C GLU A 34 -10.41 -18.91 -2.48
N GLN A 35 -9.32 -18.87 -1.71
CA GLN A 35 -8.90 -17.64 -1.04
C GLN A 35 -8.50 -16.66 -2.14
N ALA A 36 -9.23 -15.56 -2.24
CA ALA A 36 -8.87 -14.50 -3.17
C ALA A 36 -7.39 -14.10 -2.96
N GLU A 37 -6.65 -13.99 -4.06
CA GLU A 37 -5.25 -13.56 -4.02
C GLU A 37 -5.14 -12.21 -3.28
N PRO A 38 -4.12 -12.03 -2.42
CA PRO A 38 -3.94 -10.80 -1.67
C PRO A 38 -3.67 -9.62 -2.61
N LEU A 39 -4.27 -8.48 -2.31
CA LEU A 39 -4.02 -7.23 -3.04
C LEU A 39 -2.53 -6.91 -3.07
N GLN A 40 -1.95 -6.79 -4.27
CA GLN A 40 -0.54 -6.46 -4.47
C GLN A 40 -0.37 -4.94 -4.47
N VAL A 41 0.25 -4.40 -3.42
CA VAL A 41 0.48 -2.96 -3.26
C VAL A 41 1.98 -2.68 -3.35
N THR A 42 2.37 -1.87 -4.32
CA THR A 42 3.77 -1.41 -4.43
C THR A 42 3.86 0.08 -4.12
N VAL A 43 4.66 0.40 -3.13
CA VAL A 43 5.01 1.77 -2.75
C VAL A 43 6.32 2.12 -3.42
N VAL A 44 6.34 3.12 -4.30
CA VAL A 44 7.55 3.53 -5.01
C VAL A 44 7.96 4.91 -4.54
N LEU A 45 9.14 5.01 -3.96
CA LEU A 45 9.65 6.20 -3.29
C LEU A 45 11.06 6.53 -3.76
N ALA A 46 11.51 7.75 -3.53
CA ALA A 46 12.86 8.15 -3.91
C ALA A 46 13.90 7.73 -2.86
N HIS A 47 13.61 7.97 -1.57
CA HIS A 47 14.57 7.80 -0.47
C HIS A 47 13.98 7.01 0.70
N PRO A 48 14.80 6.30 1.48
CA PRO A 48 14.41 5.83 2.81
C PRO A 48 13.96 7.02 3.68
N ASP A 49 12.81 6.92 4.31
CA ASP A 49 12.05 7.87 5.11
C ASP A 49 10.82 8.50 4.41
N ASP A 50 10.76 8.49 3.09
CA ASP A 50 9.58 8.97 2.34
C ASP A 50 8.28 8.23 2.72
N GLU A 51 8.36 6.95 3.09
CA GLU A 51 7.21 6.14 3.49
C GLU A 51 6.49 6.69 4.72
N LEU A 52 7.16 7.49 5.53
CA LEU A 52 6.60 8.09 6.74
C LEU A 52 5.39 8.97 6.45
N PHE A 53 5.31 9.57 5.25
CA PHE A 53 4.17 10.40 4.84
C PHE A 53 2.88 9.61 4.57
N MET A 54 2.97 8.29 4.48
CA MET A 54 1.82 7.40 4.31
C MET A 54 1.86 6.20 5.26
N ALA A 55 2.76 6.20 6.23
CA ALA A 55 3.07 5.07 7.10
C ALA A 55 1.85 4.39 7.74
N PRO A 56 0.88 5.10 8.36
CA PRO A 56 -0.27 4.42 8.96
C PRO A 56 -1.19 3.79 7.90
N ALA A 57 -1.23 4.30 6.66
CA ALA A 57 -1.97 3.67 5.57
C ALA A 57 -1.30 2.37 5.13
N LEU A 58 0.05 2.33 5.09
CA LEU A 58 0.79 1.11 4.75
C LEU A 58 0.56 0.02 5.79
N ALA A 59 0.63 0.37 7.08
CA ALA A 59 0.32 -0.55 8.17
C ALA A 59 -1.13 -1.07 8.10
N ALA A 60 -2.10 -0.19 7.79
CA ALA A 60 -3.49 -0.57 7.63
C ALA A 60 -3.70 -1.55 6.47
N LEU A 61 -3.07 -1.32 5.32
CA LEU A 61 -3.12 -2.22 4.16
C LEU A 61 -2.52 -3.59 4.49
N ALA A 62 -1.33 -3.63 5.09
CA ALA A 62 -0.68 -4.87 5.51
C ALA A 62 -1.54 -5.66 6.52
N ARG A 63 -2.10 -5.00 7.52
CA ARG A 63 -3.01 -5.61 8.51
C ARG A 63 -4.29 -6.15 7.87
N GLN A 64 -4.76 -5.54 6.78
CA GLN A 64 -5.94 -5.98 6.02
C GLN A 64 -5.63 -7.14 5.06
N GLY A 65 -4.40 -7.64 5.03
CA GLY A 65 -3.98 -8.77 4.23
C GLY A 65 -3.41 -8.40 2.86
N ALA A 66 -3.22 -7.12 2.55
CA ALA A 66 -2.51 -6.72 1.34
C ALA A 66 -1.02 -7.09 1.43
N ARG A 67 -0.44 -7.48 0.31
CA ARG A 67 1.00 -7.69 0.17
C ARG A 67 1.67 -6.35 -0.16
N VAL A 68 2.10 -5.62 0.86
CA VAL A 68 2.76 -4.32 0.70
C VAL A 68 4.24 -4.51 0.41
N GLN A 69 4.73 -3.96 -0.69
CA GLN A 69 6.14 -3.93 -1.07
C GLN A 69 6.60 -2.49 -1.18
N ILE A 70 7.81 -2.17 -0.68
CA ILE A 70 8.37 -0.82 -0.75
C ILE A 70 9.63 -0.85 -1.62
N ALA A 71 9.66 -0.02 -2.67
CA ALA A 71 10.78 0.16 -3.57
C ALA A 71 11.31 1.59 -3.47
N TYR A 72 12.55 1.75 -3.01
CA TYR A 72 13.25 3.02 -3.03
C TYR A 72 14.12 3.13 -4.28
N ALA A 73 14.01 4.25 -4.99
CA ALA A 73 14.84 4.49 -6.18
C ALA A 73 16.32 4.64 -5.81
N THR A 74 16.61 5.26 -4.65
CA THR A 74 17.97 5.51 -4.14
C THR A 74 18.13 4.94 -2.74
N GLN A 75 19.32 5.08 -2.16
CA GLN A 75 19.59 4.80 -0.75
C GLN A 75 19.62 6.07 0.10
N GLY A 76 19.37 7.24 -0.49
CA GLY A 76 19.48 8.51 0.20
C GLY A 76 20.91 8.84 0.62
N ASP A 77 21.89 8.41 -0.16
CA ASP A 77 23.32 8.44 0.16
C ASP A 77 23.95 9.84 0.13
N VAL A 78 23.19 10.87 -0.26
CA VAL A 78 23.63 12.28 -0.25
C VAL A 78 23.06 13.06 0.94
N GLY A 79 21.94 12.63 1.52
CA GLY A 79 21.25 13.31 2.62
C GLY A 79 21.70 12.80 4.00
N PRO A 80 22.67 13.42 4.69
CA PRO A 80 23.17 12.93 5.98
C PRO A 80 22.22 13.18 7.17
N GLY A 81 21.20 14.02 6.99
CA GLY A 81 20.28 14.38 8.07
C GLY A 81 21.01 14.88 9.32
N VAL A 82 20.73 14.27 10.46
CA VAL A 82 21.33 14.59 11.77
C VAL A 82 22.47 13.64 12.15
N SER A 83 22.84 12.69 11.27
CA SER A 83 23.76 11.59 11.61
C SER A 83 25.23 12.01 11.79
N GLY A 84 25.64 13.13 11.18
CA GLY A 84 27.05 13.52 11.08
C GLY A 84 27.89 12.63 10.16
N LEU A 85 27.30 11.64 9.47
CA LEU A 85 27.98 10.81 8.48
C LEU A 85 28.27 11.60 7.21
N ALA A 86 29.40 11.33 6.57
CA ALA A 86 29.68 11.93 5.26
C ALA A 86 28.74 11.31 4.19
N PRO A 87 28.31 12.11 3.19
CA PRO A 87 27.61 11.58 2.02
C PRO A 87 28.40 10.45 1.33
N GLY A 88 27.70 9.46 0.83
CA GLY A 88 28.27 8.33 0.09
C GLY A 88 27.76 6.97 0.55
N LYS A 89 28.38 5.94 0.02
CA LYS A 89 27.96 4.54 0.18
C LYS A 89 27.69 4.13 1.63
N ALA A 90 28.55 4.52 2.58
CA ALA A 90 28.39 4.14 3.99
C ALA A 90 27.10 4.71 4.60
N LEU A 91 26.75 5.96 4.27
CA LEU A 91 25.50 6.58 4.67
C LEU A 91 24.30 5.81 4.05
N GLY A 92 24.36 5.54 2.74
CA GLY A 92 23.29 4.79 2.04
C GLY A 92 23.05 3.41 2.64
N GLU A 93 24.11 2.68 3.01
CA GLU A 93 24.00 1.37 3.67
C GLU A 93 23.32 1.45 5.05
N VAL A 94 23.58 2.53 5.80
CA VAL A 94 22.90 2.74 7.10
C VAL A 94 21.43 3.08 6.87
N ARG A 95 21.11 4.05 5.98
CA ARG A 95 19.74 4.43 5.67
C ARG A 95 18.91 3.27 5.12
N LEU A 96 19.54 2.37 4.34
CA LEU A 96 18.85 1.18 3.86
C LEU A 96 18.49 0.21 5.02
N LYS A 97 19.33 0.08 6.04
CA LYS A 97 18.99 -0.69 7.24
C LYS A 97 17.85 -0.06 8.04
N GLU A 98 17.81 1.27 8.10
CA GLU A 98 16.71 2.01 8.69
C GLU A 98 15.38 1.75 7.93
N ALA A 99 15.44 1.73 6.60
CA ALA A 99 14.31 1.39 5.75
C ALA A 99 13.80 -0.05 5.98
N PHE A 100 14.69 -1.02 6.17
CA PHE A 100 14.30 -2.40 6.53
C PHE A 100 13.59 -2.45 7.88
N CYS A 101 14.13 -1.74 8.89
CA CYS A 101 13.50 -1.62 10.21
C CYS A 101 12.10 -0.99 10.09
N ALA A 102 11.96 0.11 9.34
CA ALA A 102 10.67 0.78 9.16
C ALA A 102 9.66 -0.11 8.42
N ALA A 103 10.09 -0.79 7.36
CA ALA A 103 9.24 -1.73 6.62
C ALA A 103 8.73 -2.89 7.50
N GLU A 104 9.59 -3.45 8.36
CA GLU A 104 9.21 -4.47 9.33
C GLU A 104 8.17 -3.93 10.32
N ALA A 105 8.38 -2.73 10.86
CA ALA A 105 7.43 -2.08 11.76
C ALA A 105 6.06 -1.85 11.12
N LEU A 106 6.01 -1.57 9.82
CA LEU A 106 4.78 -1.36 9.04
C LEU A 106 4.12 -2.67 8.58
N GLY A 107 4.76 -3.83 8.79
CA GLY A 107 4.27 -5.11 8.29
C GLY A 107 4.40 -5.29 6.77
N ALA A 108 5.30 -4.55 6.12
CA ALA A 108 5.55 -4.70 4.69
C ALA A 108 6.17 -6.07 4.39
N ALA A 109 5.71 -6.70 3.29
CA ALA A 109 6.16 -8.02 2.88
C ALA A 109 7.58 -8.02 2.31
N SER A 110 8.02 -6.92 1.72
CA SER A 110 9.37 -6.75 1.20
C SER A 110 9.75 -5.28 1.05
N VAL A 111 11.06 -5.03 1.06
CA VAL A 111 11.64 -3.73 0.79
C VAL A 111 12.91 -3.91 -0.05
N ALA A 112 13.12 -3.00 -1.00
CA ALA A 112 14.32 -2.98 -1.81
C ALA A 112 14.75 -1.55 -2.17
N SER A 113 16.05 -1.37 -2.46
CA SER A 113 16.55 -0.18 -3.14
C SER A 113 17.00 -0.55 -4.55
N LEU A 114 16.59 0.25 -5.53
CA LEU A 114 17.03 0.12 -6.93
C LEU A 114 18.40 0.77 -7.16
N ASN A 115 19.00 1.29 -6.08
CA ASN A 115 20.39 1.75 -6.01
C ASN A 115 20.76 2.76 -7.09
N ARG A 116 19.89 3.72 -7.35
CA ARG A 116 20.22 4.90 -8.16
C ARG A 116 20.91 5.93 -7.27
N GLY A 117 21.76 6.76 -7.83
CA GLY A 117 22.41 7.84 -7.06
C GLY A 117 21.39 8.86 -6.60
N ASP A 118 21.41 9.21 -5.33
CA ASP A 118 20.58 10.25 -4.74
C ASP A 118 20.89 11.62 -5.39
N GLY A 119 19.85 12.40 -5.69
CA GLY A 119 19.98 13.69 -6.41
C GLY A 119 20.21 13.54 -7.93
N THR A 120 20.22 12.32 -8.48
CA THR A 120 20.61 12.11 -9.88
C THR A 120 19.44 11.76 -10.82
N LEU A 121 18.25 11.46 -10.31
CA LEU A 121 17.16 10.97 -11.15
C LEU A 121 16.72 11.98 -12.20
N GLY A 122 16.73 13.28 -11.87
CA GLY A 122 16.39 14.37 -12.80
C GLY A 122 17.51 14.76 -13.74
N VAL A 123 18.76 14.34 -13.47
CA VAL A 123 19.95 14.79 -14.24
C VAL A 123 20.00 14.07 -15.58
N ASN A 124 19.89 14.83 -16.67
CA ASN A 124 19.91 14.30 -18.04
C ASN A 124 18.94 13.12 -18.23
N ALA A 125 17.79 13.17 -17.61
CA ALA A 125 16.83 12.06 -17.49
C ALA A 125 16.44 11.40 -18.82
N HIS A 126 16.46 12.15 -19.94
CA HIS A 126 16.15 11.67 -21.29
C HIS A 126 17.32 10.99 -21.99
N HIS A 127 18.56 11.11 -21.46
CA HIS A 127 19.73 10.51 -22.09
C HIS A 127 19.78 9.00 -21.84
N GLU A 128 20.32 8.26 -22.81
CA GLU A 128 20.61 6.85 -22.68
C GLU A 128 21.58 6.62 -21.50
N GLY A 129 21.32 5.59 -20.69
CA GLY A 129 22.14 5.24 -19.53
C GLY A 129 21.97 6.15 -18.30
N SER A 130 21.09 7.17 -18.35
CA SER A 130 20.75 8.00 -17.17
C SER A 130 20.14 7.17 -16.05
N SER A 131 20.20 7.70 -14.80
CA SER A 131 19.54 7.08 -13.64
C SER A 131 18.04 6.90 -13.87
N ALA A 132 17.36 7.87 -14.49
CA ALA A 132 15.94 7.79 -14.83
C ALA A 132 15.61 6.66 -15.81
N ARG A 133 16.41 6.49 -16.88
CA ARG A 133 16.19 5.42 -17.86
C ARG A 133 16.40 4.02 -17.27
N LYS A 134 17.39 3.88 -16.40
CA LYS A 134 17.63 2.63 -15.66
C LYS A 134 16.50 2.34 -14.68
N LEU A 135 16.04 3.37 -13.93
CA LEU A 135 14.93 3.26 -13.02
C LEU A 135 13.63 2.85 -13.73
N LEU A 136 13.34 3.45 -14.90
CA LEU A 136 12.18 3.09 -15.72
C LEU A 136 12.20 1.62 -16.11
N ALA A 137 13.35 1.08 -16.51
CA ALA A 137 13.50 -0.32 -16.91
C ALA A 137 13.26 -1.27 -15.71
N ASP A 138 13.87 -0.96 -14.56
CA ASP A 138 13.75 -1.79 -13.36
C ASP A 138 12.32 -1.77 -12.81
N LEU A 139 11.70 -0.59 -12.71
CA LEU A 139 10.33 -0.45 -12.23
C LEU A 139 9.32 -1.10 -13.18
N GLY A 140 9.58 -1.13 -14.49
CA GLY A 140 8.73 -1.86 -15.45
C GLY A 140 8.58 -3.34 -15.10
N LEU A 141 9.63 -3.96 -14.56
CA LEU A 141 9.61 -5.34 -14.08
C LEU A 141 8.97 -5.47 -12.69
N TRP A 142 9.32 -4.55 -11.79
CA TRP A 142 8.82 -4.56 -10.40
C TRP A 142 7.30 -4.37 -10.30
N LEU A 143 6.74 -3.56 -11.18
CA LEU A 143 5.32 -3.23 -11.18
C LEU A 143 4.45 -4.17 -12.00
N ALA A 144 5.02 -5.24 -12.58
CA ALA A 144 4.31 -6.12 -13.52
C ALA A 144 3.01 -6.71 -12.95
N GLU A 145 3.03 -7.14 -11.71
CA GLU A 145 1.90 -7.82 -11.02
C GLU A 145 1.29 -6.95 -9.91
N THR A 146 1.42 -5.62 -10.02
CA THR A 146 0.92 -4.69 -9.00
C THR A 146 -0.50 -4.25 -9.31
N ASP A 147 -1.38 -4.35 -8.31
CA ASP A 147 -2.78 -3.88 -8.39
C ASP A 147 -2.90 -2.40 -8.03
N MET A 148 -2.10 -1.95 -7.04
CA MET A 148 -2.11 -0.57 -6.54
C MET A 148 -0.70 -0.04 -6.36
N ILE A 149 -0.47 1.18 -6.84
CA ILE A 149 0.79 1.89 -6.65
C ILE A 149 0.55 3.12 -5.81
N LEU A 150 1.37 3.29 -4.76
CA LEU A 150 1.40 4.48 -3.92
C LEU A 150 2.74 5.21 -4.12
N THR A 151 2.70 6.52 -4.30
CA THR A 151 3.91 7.33 -4.51
C THR A 151 3.64 8.81 -4.20
N TRP A 152 4.68 9.65 -4.26
CA TRP A 152 4.54 11.10 -4.27
C TRP A 152 3.81 11.60 -5.51
N GLY A 153 3.13 12.73 -5.38
CA GLY A 153 2.58 13.45 -6.53
C GLY A 153 3.66 14.10 -7.40
N PRO A 154 3.27 14.64 -8.58
CA PRO A 154 4.19 15.35 -9.49
C PRO A 154 4.74 16.65 -8.88
N ASP A 155 4.16 17.14 -7.77
CA ASP A 155 4.69 18.23 -6.96
C ASP A 155 5.98 17.83 -6.22
N GLY A 156 6.16 16.53 -5.92
CA GLY A 156 7.31 15.99 -5.19
C GLY A 156 7.32 16.30 -3.70
N GLY A 157 6.15 16.56 -3.10
CA GLY A 157 5.98 16.89 -1.69
C GLY A 157 6.50 18.29 -1.36
N TYR A 158 7.78 18.42 -1.04
CA TYR A 158 8.47 19.71 -0.88
C TYR A 158 9.25 20.14 -2.13
N GLY A 159 8.92 19.58 -3.28
CA GLY A 159 9.52 19.94 -4.56
C GLY A 159 10.78 19.18 -4.92
N HIS A 160 11.12 18.07 -4.21
CA HIS A 160 12.34 17.31 -4.46
C HIS A 160 12.36 16.74 -5.89
N ALA A 161 13.48 16.94 -6.60
CA ALA A 161 13.59 16.54 -8.00
C ALA A 161 13.45 15.01 -8.19
N ASP A 162 14.02 14.22 -7.30
CA ASP A 162 13.94 12.76 -7.36
C ASP A 162 12.51 12.26 -7.08
N HIS A 163 11.76 12.86 -6.15
CA HIS A 163 10.34 12.54 -5.93
C HIS A 163 9.50 12.80 -7.19
N ARG A 164 9.72 13.96 -7.83
CA ARG A 164 9.05 14.30 -9.10
C ARG A 164 9.39 13.32 -10.21
N MET A 165 10.65 12.89 -10.29
CA MET A 165 11.09 11.93 -11.30
C MET A 165 10.50 10.54 -11.06
N VAL A 166 10.47 10.06 -9.82
CA VAL A 166 9.81 8.80 -9.44
C VAL A 166 8.32 8.86 -9.83
N SER A 167 7.63 9.94 -9.44
CA SER A 167 6.23 10.16 -9.81
C SER A 167 6.02 10.10 -11.33
N ALA A 168 6.83 10.79 -12.12
CA ALA A 168 6.73 10.81 -13.57
C ALA A 168 6.97 9.43 -14.20
N ILE A 169 7.99 8.70 -13.74
CA ILE A 169 8.34 7.37 -14.25
C ILE A 169 7.22 6.36 -13.94
N VAL A 170 6.73 6.34 -12.71
CA VAL A 170 5.64 5.45 -12.29
C VAL A 170 4.37 5.74 -13.09
N THR A 171 4.05 7.02 -13.31
CA THR A 171 2.92 7.43 -14.13
C THR A 171 3.06 6.93 -15.56
N GLN A 172 4.23 7.13 -16.17
CA GLN A 172 4.53 6.63 -17.53
C GLN A 172 4.33 5.12 -17.64
N ILE A 173 4.77 4.34 -16.65
CA ILE A 173 4.60 2.88 -16.65
C ILE A 173 3.12 2.51 -16.54
N ALA A 174 2.38 3.17 -15.65
CA ALA A 174 0.96 2.88 -15.45
C ALA A 174 0.12 3.27 -16.67
N GLU A 175 0.37 4.43 -17.28
CA GLU A 175 -0.32 4.92 -18.48
C GLU A 175 -0.13 4.01 -19.70
N ALA A 176 1.04 3.40 -19.81
CA ALA A 176 1.35 2.49 -20.93
C ALA A 176 0.55 1.19 -20.90
N ARG A 177 -0.12 0.85 -19.80
CA ARG A 177 -0.92 -0.37 -19.68
C ARG A 177 -2.34 -0.18 -20.22
N PRO A 178 -2.92 -1.23 -20.84
CA PRO A 178 -4.34 -1.24 -21.15
C PRO A 178 -5.19 -0.91 -19.90
N ALA A 179 -6.30 -0.22 -20.09
CA ALA A 179 -7.14 0.23 -18.98
C ALA A 179 -7.58 -0.90 -18.02
N ALA A 180 -7.81 -2.11 -18.55
CA ALA A 180 -8.19 -3.28 -17.78
C ALA A 180 -7.06 -3.90 -16.93
N GLU A 181 -5.79 -3.58 -17.26
CA GLU A 181 -4.60 -4.11 -16.60
C GLU A 181 -3.84 -3.01 -15.84
N ARG A 182 -4.39 -1.79 -15.87
CA ARG A 182 -3.74 -0.63 -15.27
C ARG A 182 -3.88 -0.67 -13.75
N PRO A 183 -2.75 -0.65 -13.00
CA PRO A 183 -2.82 -0.54 -11.55
C PRO A 183 -3.48 0.77 -11.12
N LYS A 184 -4.14 0.74 -9.97
CA LYS A 184 -4.64 1.97 -9.34
C LYS A 184 -3.43 2.78 -8.86
N LEU A 185 -3.13 3.89 -9.52
CA LEU A 185 -2.03 4.79 -9.14
C LEU A 185 -2.56 5.93 -8.27
N LEU A 186 -2.04 6.03 -7.05
CA LEU A 186 -2.42 7.01 -6.06
C LEU A 186 -1.21 7.85 -5.62
N TYR A 187 -1.37 9.17 -5.70
CA TYR A 187 -0.40 10.13 -5.18
C TYR A 187 -0.80 10.57 -3.79
N VAL A 188 0.11 10.42 -2.81
CA VAL A 188 -0.11 10.96 -1.48
C VAL A 188 -0.23 12.47 -1.55
N GLY A 189 -1.19 13.04 -0.84
CA GLY A 189 -1.43 14.48 -0.84
C GLY A 189 -1.76 15.01 0.54
N ILE A 190 -1.31 16.24 0.80
CA ILE A 190 -1.59 16.98 2.02
C ILE A 190 -2.76 17.92 1.74
N PRO A 191 -3.90 17.80 2.44
CA PRO A 191 -5.03 18.69 2.22
C PRO A 191 -4.66 20.17 2.46
N ALA A 192 -5.08 21.07 1.59
CA ALA A 192 -4.87 22.50 1.79
C ALA A 192 -5.44 22.95 3.14
N GLY A 193 -4.64 23.70 3.90
CA GLY A 193 -4.98 24.17 5.24
C GLY A 193 -4.72 23.16 6.36
N SER A 194 -4.07 22.03 6.08
CA SER A 194 -3.77 21.00 7.09
C SER A 194 -2.26 20.79 7.36
N LEU A 195 -1.40 21.60 6.77
CA LEU A 195 0.04 21.53 7.07
C LEU A 195 0.32 21.65 8.56
N PRO A 196 1.20 20.80 9.11
CA PRO A 196 1.70 21.00 10.47
C PRO A 196 2.31 22.40 10.64
N PRO A 197 2.11 23.06 11.78
CA PRO A 197 2.62 24.40 12.02
C PRO A 197 4.11 24.39 12.42
N VAL A 198 4.95 23.76 11.58
CA VAL A 198 6.39 23.68 11.74
C VAL A 198 7.08 24.33 10.54
N GLN A 199 8.19 25.03 10.79
CA GLN A 199 8.86 25.83 9.77
C GLN A 199 9.38 24.98 8.60
N GLU A 200 9.78 23.75 8.88
CA GLU A 200 10.32 22.80 7.90
C GLU A 200 9.27 22.39 6.84
N MET A 201 7.98 22.56 7.14
CA MET A 201 6.90 22.21 6.25
C MET A 201 6.17 23.42 5.66
N ALA A 202 6.62 24.65 5.92
CA ALA A 202 5.90 25.86 5.51
C ALA A 202 5.68 25.98 3.99
N ASP A 203 6.64 25.49 3.19
CA ASP A 203 6.62 25.58 1.73
C ASP A 203 6.26 24.23 1.06
N TRP A 204 5.73 23.27 1.82
CA TRP A 204 5.33 21.98 1.25
C TRP A 204 4.08 22.14 0.37
N ALA A 205 4.03 21.32 -0.68
CA ALA A 205 2.90 21.29 -1.59
C ALA A 205 1.63 20.82 -0.85
N VAL A 206 0.53 21.51 -1.14
CA VAL A 206 -0.79 21.12 -0.64
C VAL A 206 -1.72 20.88 -1.82
N THR A 207 -2.70 20.02 -1.63
CA THR A 207 -3.67 19.65 -2.65
C THR A 207 -5.06 20.12 -2.22
N ASP A 208 -5.83 20.66 -3.18
CA ASP A 208 -7.25 20.95 -2.95
C ASP A 208 -7.95 19.67 -2.44
N PRO A 209 -8.64 19.72 -1.28
CA PRO A 209 -9.36 18.57 -0.74
C PRO A 209 -10.34 17.93 -1.75
N ALA A 210 -10.88 18.68 -2.70
CA ALA A 210 -11.76 18.16 -3.74
C ALA A 210 -11.05 17.20 -4.71
N LEU A 211 -9.73 17.25 -4.82
CA LEU A 211 -8.92 16.33 -5.63
C LEU A 211 -8.46 15.10 -4.86
N LEU A 212 -8.53 15.12 -3.53
CA LEU A 212 -8.15 14.01 -2.65
C LEU A 212 -9.32 13.05 -2.47
N THR A 213 -9.75 12.44 -3.57
CA THR A 213 -10.96 11.60 -3.63
C THR A 213 -10.76 10.21 -3.05
N GLU A 214 -9.51 9.81 -2.84
CA GLU A 214 -9.15 8.52 -2.25
C GLU A 214 -8.55 8.72 -0.87
N ASN A 215 -8.81 7.77 0.03
CA ASN A 215 -8.19 7.77 1.35
C ASN A 215 -8.08 6.35 1.90
N ILE A 216 -7.10 6.14 2.76
CA ILE A 216 -6.90 4.89 3.49
C ILE A 216 -7.01 5.23 4.98
N ALA A 217 -8.10 4.78 5.59
CA ALA A 217 -8.32 4.92 7.02
C ALA A 217 -7.42 3.94 7.79
N TYR A 218 -6.97 4.37 8.95
CA TYR A 218 -6.13 3.58 9.83
C TYR A 218 -6.66 3.54 11.27
N THR A 219 -6.23 2.57 12.02
CA THR A 219 -6.57 2.40 13.44
C THR A 219 -5.47 2.98 14.34
N PRO A 220 -5.73 3.14 15.65
CA PRO A 220 -4.66 3.48 16.60
C PRO A 220 -3.47 2.51 16.56
N ALA A 221 -3.69 1.22 16.30
CA ALA A 221 -2.61 0.24 16.17
C ALA A 221 -1.74 0.50 14.92
N ASP A 222 -2.35 0.91 13.80
CA ASP A 222 -1.62 1.27 12.58
C ASP A 222 -0.79 2.56 12.80
N LEU A 223 -1.31 3.51 13.59
CA LEU A 223 -0.56 4.71 13.98
C LEU A 223 0.63 4.35 14.90
N GLU A 224 0.49 3.41 15.82
CA GLU A 224 1.63 2.93 16.64
C GLU A 224 2.69 2.23 15.76
N ALA A 225 2.29 1.47 14.73
CA ALA A 225 3.22 0.92 13.74
C ALA A 225 3.97 2.03 12.99
N ALA A 226 3.28 3.09 12.58
CA ALA A 226 3.89 4.25 11.95
C ALA A 226 4.89 4.97 12.89
N LYS A 227 4.56 5.10 14.18
CA LYS A 227 5.48 5.64 15.19
C LYS A 227 6.72 4.77 15.34
N ALA A 228 6.56 3.44 15.35
CA ALA A 228 7.69 2.52 15.38
C ALA A 228 8.58 2.65 14.14
N ALA A 229 7.99 2.81 12.95
CA ALA A 229 8.71 3.06 11.72
C ALA A 229 9.52 4.37 11.78
N ALA A 230 8.92 5.47 12.26
CA ALA A 230 9.61 6.74 12.43
C ALA A 230 10.84 6.62 13.37
N MET A 231 10.75 5.79 14.42
CA MET A 231 11.89 5.55 15.33
C MET A 231 13.07 4.88 14.66
N CYS A 232 12.91 4.23 13.50
CA CYS A 232 13.98 3.58 12.77
C CYS A 232 14.92 4.55 12.06
N HIS A 233 14.44 5.73 11.64
CA HIS A 233 15.21 6.70 10.82
C HIS A 233 16.10 7.62 11.66
N VAL A 234 17.07 7.02 12.36
CA VAL A 234 17.96 7.73 13.30
C VAL A 234 18.97 8.63 12.61
N THR A 235 19.29 8.37 11.34
CA THR A 235 20.20 9.25 10.57
C THR A 235 19.51 10.53 10.14
N GLN A 236 18.19 10.50 9.90
CA GLN A 236 17.47 11.60 9.28
C GLN A 236 16.85 12.56 10.29
N PHE A 237 16.37 12.04 11.42
CA PHE A 237 15.64 12.84 12.41
C PHE A 237 16.22 12.64 13.82
N ASP A 238 16.27 13.71 14.60
CA ASP A 238 16.57 13.61 16.01
C ASP A 238 15.48 12.85 16.79
N GLU A 239 15.76 12.48 18.02
CA GLU A 239 14.86 11.67 18.82
C GLU A 239 13.51 12.36 19.09
N ALA A 240 13.51 13.67 19.28
CA ALA A 240 12.27 14.42 19.55
C ALA A 240 11.36 14.43 18.32
N SER A 241 11.94 14.67 17.14
CA SER A 241 11.24 14.61 15.86
C SER A 241 10.66 13.21 15.59
N ARG A 242 11.46 12.15 15.76
CA ARG A 242 11.00 10.76 15.57
C ARG A 242 9.82 10.39 16.48
N LYS A 243 9.87 10.85 17.76
CA LYS A 243 8.79 10.60 18.73
C LYS A 243 7.52 11.41 18.44
N GLY A 244 7.67 12.63 17.94
CA GLY A 244 6.56 13.60 17.79
C GLY A 244 5.88 13.57 16.43
N MET A 245 6.61 13.26 15.36
CA MET A 245 6.21 13.46 13.97
C MET A 245 4.87 12.79 13.63
N MET A 246 4.72 11.49 13.91
CA MET A 246 3.51 10.76 13.54
C MET A 246 2.27 11.25 14.29
N GLY A 247 2.41 11.62 15.56
CA GLY A 247 1.32 12.23 16.33
C GLY A 247 0.95 13.63 15.82
N LEU A 248 1.92 14.41 15.39
CA LEU A 248 1.70 15.71 14.77
C LEU A 248 0.97 15.56 13.42
N PHE A 249 1.36 14.62 12.59
CA PHE A 249 0.72 14.34 11.31
C PHE A 249 -0.72 13.85 11.49
N ASP A 250 -0.96 12.97 12.46
CA ASP A 250 -2.33 12.53 12.81
C ASP A 250 -3.21 13.70 13.26
N ALA A 251 -2.70 14.58 14.11
CA ALA A 251 -3.44 15.73 14.62
C ALA A 251 -3.73 16.81 13.55
N THR A 252 -2.97 16.84 12.47
CA THR A 252 -3.02 17.89 11.43
C THR A 252 -3.51 17.37 10.08
N MET A 253 -2.67 16.71 9.32
CA MET A 253 -2.93 16.40 7.91
C MET A 253 -3.65 15.07 7.67
N TRP A 254 -3.63 14.13 8.63
CA TRP A 254 -4.28 12.83 8.43
C TRP A 254 -5.63 12.70 9.11
N ARG A 255 -5.71 12.99 10.41
CA ARG A 255 -6.96 12.91 11.20
C ARG A 255 -7.69 11.58 11.01
N GLY A 256 -6.95 10.46 11.20
CA GLY A 256 -7.46 9.10 11.10
C GLY A 256 -7.45 8.48 9.70
N LYS A 257 -6.97 9.20 8.67
CA LYS A 257 -6.85 8.68 7.30
C LYS A 257 -5.76 9.40 6.51
N VAL A 258 -5.01 8.65 5.71
CA VAL A 258 -4.09 9.23 4.74
C VAL A 258 -4.84 9.55 3.45
N HIS A 259 -4.57 10.71 2.88
CA HIS A 259 -5.26 11.23 1.71
C HIS A 259 -4.47 11.01 0.44
N PHE A 260 -5.16 10.67 -0.62
CA PHE A 260 -4.57 10.42 -1.93
C PHE A 260 -5.38 11.06 -3.05
N ARG A 261 -4.68 11.46 -4.09
CA ARG A 261 -5.24 11.86 -5.37
C ARG A 261 -5.00 10.74 -6.40
N PRO A 262 -6.02 10.21 -7.09
CA PRO A 262 -5.80 9.29 -8.20
C PRO A 262 -5.07 10.01 -9.35
N ALA A 263 -4.24 9.25 -10.06
CA ALA A 263 -3.51 9.77 -11.22
C ALA A 263 -4.40 9.94 -12.45
N PHE A 264 -5.44 9.10 -12.58
CA PHE A 264 -6.35 9.03 -13.72
C PHE A 264 -7.80 9.04 -13.26
#